data_bf338ff1e6919beadef894040d0b34b7
#
_entry.id   bf338ff1e6919beadef894040d0b34b7
#
_cell.length_a   1.000
_cell.length_b   1.000
_cell.length_c   1.000
_cell.angle_alpha   90.00
_cell.angle_beta   90.00
_cell.angle_gamma   90.00
#
_symmetry.space_group_name_H-M   'P 1'
#
loop_
_entity.id
_entity.type
_entity.pdbx_description
1 polymer ?
#
loop_
_entity_poly.entity_id
_entity_poly.type
_entity_poly.pdbx_seq_one_letter_code
_entity_poly.pdbx_strand_id
1 'polypeptide(L)'
;MPLIQPGDDLATLIIDQLVRQNLQLEDGDILTIAQKVVSKSENRYLDISTLVPTDEAISLSKKIDKDPQFIQAILNESKQVVRYRMGVLIVEHKLGFIHANAGIDRSNIDQTSNQILLLPENPDLSAKSLRESIAKYFNKNIGLIISDTMGRPFRNGIVGFAIGSSNIECVVDERGKKDLYGNILK
;
A
#
# COMPACT_ATOMS: atom_id res chain seq x y z
N MET A 1 -15.96 9.64 -5.90
CA MET A 1 -16.22 8.38 -5.18
C MET A 1 -16.82 8.68 -3.82
N PRO A 2 -17.72 7.83 -3.27
CA PRO A 2 -18.19 7.95 -1.90
C PRO A 2 -17.05 7.68 -0.91
N LEU A 3 -17.32 7.92 0.39
CA LEU A 3 -16.42 7.46 1.46
C LEU A 3 -16.49 5.94 1.54
N ILE A 4 -15.35 5.30 1.41
CA ILE A 4 -15.24 3.83 1.44
C ILE A 4 -15.40 3.32 2.87
N GLN A 5 -16.26 2.31 3.02
CA GLN A 5 -16.54 1.62 4.27
C GLN A 5 -16.04 0.18 4.22
N PRO A 6 -15.81 -0.44 5.39
CA PRO A 6 -15.50 -1.87 5.46
C PRO A 6 -16.57 -2.74 4.77
N GLY A 7 -16.14 -3.62 3.87
CA GLY A 7 -17.03 -4.53 3.14
C GLY A 7 -17.64 -3.96 1.85
N ASP A 8 -17.33 -2.71 1.51
CA ASP A 8 -17.77 -2.13 0.22
C ASP A 8 -17.21 -2.94 -0.96
N ASP A 9 -18.05 -3.21 -1.96
CA ASP A 9 -17.61 -3.73 -3.25
C ASP A 9 -16.89 -2.64 -4.05
N LEU A 10 -15.57 -2.55 -3.83
CA LEU A 10 -14.76 -1.52 -4.43
C LEU A 10 -14.74 -1.59 -5.96
N ALA A 11 -14.82 -2.79 -6.55
CA ALA A 11 -14.85 -2.93 -8.00
C ALA A 11 -16.12 -2.29 -8.58
N THR A 12 -17.29 -2.57 -8.02
CA THR A 12 -18.56 -1.96 -8.41
C THR A 12 -18.53 -0.44 -8.23
N LEU A 13 -18.01 0.06 -7.11
CA LEU A 13 -17.90 1.51 -6.88
C LEU A 13 -16.99 2.22 -7.90
N ILE A 14 -15.88 1.59 -8.32
CA ILE A 14 -15.00 2.12 -9.35
C ILE A 14 -15.70 2.12 -10.71
N ILE A 15 -16.33 1.02 -11.08
CA ILE A 15 -17.10 0.88 -12.34
C ILE A 15 -18.15 1.97 -12.43
N ASP A 16 -18.96 2.15 -11.38
CA ASP A 16 -19.99 3.18 -11.33
C ASP A 16 -19.44 4.58 -11.51
N GLN A 17 -18.25 4.87 -10.94
CA GLN A 17 -17.62 6.18 -11.10
C GLN A 17 -17.10 6.40 -12.52
N LEU A 18 -16.50 5.40 -13.14
CA LEU A 18 -16.05 5.49 -14.53
C LEU A 18 -17.24 5.72 -15.47
N VAL A 19 -18.32 4.97 -15.29
CA VAL A 19 -19.56 5.12 -16.09
C VAL A 19 -20.19 6.51 -15.89
N ARG A 20 -20.33 6.98 -14.64
CA ARG A 20 -20.91 8.33 -14.35
C ARG A 20 -20.10 9.47 -14.93
N GLN A 21 -18.78 9.32 -15.02
CA GLN A 21 -17.90 10.30 -15.62
C GLN A 21 -17.74 10.13 -17.13
N ASN A 22 -18.44 9.19 -17.73
CA ASN A 22 -18.34 8.83 -19.15
C ASN A 22 -16.88 8.51 -19.58
N LEU A 23 -16.11 7.91 -18.67
CA LEU A 23 -14.74 7.45 -18.93
C LEU A 23 -14.83 6.03 -19.50
N GLN A 24 -14.27 5.85 -20.67
CA GLN A 24 -14.15 4.54 -21.32
C GLN A 24 -12.73 4.05 -21.15
N LEU A 25 -12.61 2.78 -20.77
CA LEU A 25 -11.32 2.12 -20.71
C LEU A 25 -10.94 1.56 -22.08
N GLU A 26 -9.65 1.58 -22.39
CA GLU A 26 -9.06 0.98 -23.57
C GLU A 26 -8.10 -0.15 -23.18
N ASP A 27 -7.79 -1.03 -24.14
CA ASP A 27 -6.78 -2.06 -23.92
C ASP A 27 -5.40 -1.42 -23.70
N GLY A 28 -4.73 -1.85 -22.64
CA GLY A 28 -3.45 -1.28 -22.21
C GLY A 28 -3.56 -0.17 -21.18
N ASP A 29 -4.76 0.31 -20.83
CA ASP A 29 -4.93 1.25 -19.73
C ASP A 29 -4.46 0.68 -18.40
N ILE A 30 -3.95 1.56 -17.54
CA ILE A 30 -3.52 1.22 -16.18
C ILE A 30 -4.35 2.02 -15.17
N LEU A 31 -5.10 1.30 -14.34
CA LEU A 31 -5.78 1.89 -13.20
C LEU A 31 -4.85 1.92 -11.99
N THR A 32 -4.68 3.09 -11.39
CA THR A 32 -3.93 3.24 -10.14
C THR A 32 -4.88 3.58 -9.01
N ILE A 33 -4.86 2.76 -7.96
CA ILE A 33 -5.72 2.88 -6.78
C ILE A 33 -4.86 3.14 -5.56
N ALA A 34 -5.21 4.15 -4.75
CA ALA A 34 -4.53 4.40 -3.49
C ALA A 34 -4.77 3.23 -2.51
N GLN A 35 -3.71 2.75 -1.86
CA GLN A 35 -3.79 1.62 -0.92
C GLN A 35 -4.87 1.82 0.16
N LYS A 36 -5.04 3.06 0.65
CA LYS A 36 -6.00 3.38 1.70
C LYS A 36 -7.44 3.01 1.34
N VAL A 37 -7.81 3.17 0.08
CA VAL A 37 -9.13 2.82 -0.44
C VAL A 37 -9.36 1.31 -0.35
N VAL A 38 -8.35 0.55 -0.75
CA VAL A 38 -8.35 -0.92 -0.67
C VAL A 38 -8.35 -1.39 0.78
N SER A 39 -7.44 -0.85 1.60
CA SER A 39 -7.37 -1.18 3.03
C SER A 39 -8.68 -0.96 3.77
N LYS A 40 -9.40 0.12 3.45
CA LYS A 40 -10.71 0.41 4.05
C LYS A 40 -11.76 -0.62 3.62
N SER A 41 -11.87 -0.92 2.34
CA SER A 41 -12.84 -1.91 1.85
C SER A 41 -12.58 -3.32 2.41
N GLU A 42 -11.30 -3.67 2.60
CA GLU A 42 -10.87 -4.93 3.19
C GLU A 42 -10.92 -4.95 4.73
N ASN A 43 -11.44 -3.89 5.36
CA ASN A 43 -11.53 -3.77 6.82
C ASN A 43 -10.18 -3.97 7.53
N ARG A 44 -9.11 -3.36 7.00
CA ARG A 44 -7.78 -3.42 7.61
C ARG A 44 -7.63 -2.46 8.80
N TYR A 45 -8.71 -2.12 9.47
CA TYR A 45 -8.69 -1.35 10.70
C TYR A 45 -8.20 -2.17 11.87
N LEU A 46 -7.38 -1.57 12.73
CA LEU A 46 -6.90 -2.14 13.98
C LEU A 46 -7.08 -1.13 15.11
N ASP A 47 -7.76 -1.54 16.18
CA ASP A 47 -7.81 -0.77 17.43
C ASP A 47 -6.54 -1.06 18.24
N ILE A 48 -5.64 -0.06 18.34
CA ILE A 48 -4.38 -0.22 19.04
C ILE A 48 -4.54 -0.40 20.55
N SER A 49 -5.69 0.00 21.14
CA SER A 49 -5.95 -0.19 22.57
C SER A 49 -6.04 -1.67 22.96
N THR A 50 -6.31 -2.54 22.00
CA THR A 50 -6.36 -4.01 22.20
C THR A 50 -4.99 -4.67 22.25
N LEU A 51 -3.94 -3.95 21.86
CA LEU A 51 -2.58 -4.50 21.81
C LEU A 51 -1.88 -4.42 23.16
N VAL A 52 -1.19 -5.48 23.51
CA VAL A 52 -0.28 -5.53 24.66
C VAL A 52 1.15 -5.31 24.16
N PRO A 53 1.79 -4.18 24.49
CA PRO A 53 3.15 -3.89 24.04
C PRO A 53 4.17 -4.87 24.64
N THR A 54 5.06 -5.36 23.80
CA THR A 54 6.24 -6.13 24.23
C THR A 54 7.31 -5.22 24.84
N ASP A 55 8.29 -5.78 25.55
CA ASP A 55 9.44 -5.04 26.08
C ASP A 55 10.20 -4.28 24.97
N GLU A 56 10.28 -4.87 23.77
CA GLU A 56 10.87 -4.20 22.61
C GLU A 56 10.07 -2.96 22.20
N ALA A 57 8.74 -3.10 22.10
CA ALA A 57 7.86 -1.97 21.77
C ALA A 57 7.97 -0.85 22.81
N ILE A 58 8.01 -1.19 24.10
CA ILE A 58 8.19 -0.23 25.20
C ILE A 58 9.57 0.45 25.13
N SER A 59 10.62 -0.30 24.84
CA SER A 59 11.97 0.25 24.71
C SER A 59 12.07 1.23 23.52
N LEU A 60 11.53 0.86 22.36
CA LEU A 60 11.49 1.71 21.17
C LEU A 60 10.64 2.95 21.38
N SER A 61 9.46 2.81 22.00
CA SER A 61 8.55 3.90 22.35
C SER A 61 9.28 5.04 23.08
N LYS A 62 10.04 4.72 24.11
CA LYS A 62 10.85 5.68 24.87
C LYS A 62 11.94 6.39 24.04
N LYS A 63 12.53 5.66 23.05
CA LYS A 63 13.60 6.20 22.21
C LYS A 63 13.12 7.14 21.13
N ILE A 64 11.89 6.96 20.66
CA ILE A 64 11.35 7.69 19.50
C ILE A 64 10.15 8.57 19.84
N ASP A 65 9.75 8.61 21.12
CA ASP A 65 8.62 9.39 21.64
C ASP A 65 7.31 9.09 20.88
N LYS A 66 6.92 7.80 20.90
CA LYS A 66 5.65 7.33 20.33
C LYS A 66 4.94 6.38 21.28
N ASP A 67 3.62 6.29 21.12
CA ASP A 67 2.78 5.37 21.86
C ASP A 67 3.27 3.91 21.72
N PRO A 68 3.48 3.17 22.83
CA PRO A 68 3.97 1.80 22.78
C PRO A 68 3.03 0.83 22.08
N GLN A 69 1.71 1.03 22.13
CA GLN A 69 0.73 0.21 21.41
C GLN A 69 0.85 0.45 19.89
N PHE A 70 1.06 1.71 19.49
CA PHE A 70 1.32 2.03 18.09
C PHE A 70 2.65 1.40 17.59
N ILE A 71 3.71 1.43 18.42
CA ILE A 71 4.95 0.72 18.09
C ILE A 71 4.72 -0.79 17.97
N GLN A 72 3.91 -1.37 18.86
CA GLN A 72 3.58 -2.77 18.76
C GLN A 72 2.86 -3.10 17.44
N ALA A 73 1.92 -2.26 17.00
CA ALA A 73 1.27 -2.43 15.71
C ALA A 73 2.29 -2.41 14.54
N ILE A 74 3.25 -1.48 14.58
CA ILE A 74 4.32 -1.41 13.57
C ILE A 74 5.16 -2.69 13.57
N LEU A 75 5.57 -3.17 14.74
CA LEU A 75 6.36 -4.40 14.86
C LEU A 75 5.60 -5.62 14.36
N ASN A 76 4.29 -5.68 14.64
CA ASN A 76 3.41 -6.76 14.14
C ASN A 76 3.31 -6.80 12.62
N GLU A 77 3.49 -5.68 11.91
CA GLU A 77 3.48 -5.61 10.44
C GLU A 77 4.89 -5.64 9.84
N SER A 78 5.92 -5.84 10.64
CA SER A 78 7.33 -5.78 10.22
C SER A 78 8.02 -7.13 10.32
N LYS A 79 9.03 -7.35 9.46
CA LYS A 79 10.02 -8.41 9.59
C LYS A 79 11.14 -8.00 10.54
N GLN A 80 11.61 -6.74 10.41
CA GLN A 80 12.68 -6.20 11.23
C GLN A 80 12.66 -4.68 11.26
N VAL A 81 13.24 -4.13 12.33
CA VAL A 81 13.55 -2.69 12.44
C VAL A 81 14.86 -2.41 11.71
N VAL A 82 14.81 -1.52 10.74
CA VAL A 82 15.99 -1.13 9.95
C VAL A 82 16.69 0.06 10.60
N ARG A 83 15.93 1.08 11.01
CA ARG A 83 16.46 2.30 11.61
C ARG A 83 15.37 3.05 12.38
N TYR A 84 15.79 3.81 13.38
CA TYR A 84 14.87 4.72 14.07
C TYR A 84 15.56 6.04 14.44
N ARG A 85 14.75 7.07 14.58
CA ARG A 85 15.10 8.37 15.18
C ARG A 85 13.85 8.95 15.83
N MET A 86 14.00 10.06 16.58
CA MET A 86 12.87 10.76 17.19
C MET A 86 11.71 10.92 16.18
N GLY A 87 10.55 10.42 16.54
CA GLY A 87 9.33 10.51 15.75
C GLY A 87 9.21 9.53 14.56
N VAL A 88 10.26 8.76 14.19
CA VAL A 88 10.26 7.90 13.00
C VAL A 88 10.84 6.53 13.28
N LEU A 89 10.11 5.49 12.88
CA LEU A 89 10.56 4.10 12.87
C LEU A 89 10.55 3.58 11.42
N ILE A 90 11.71 3.21 10.91
CA ILE A 90 11.86 2.62 9.57
C ILE A 90 11.99 1.12 9.74
N VAL A 91 11.16 0.38 9.04
CA VAL A 91 11.07 -1.07 9.14
C VAL A 91 11.07 -1.72 7.76
N GLU A 92 11.47 -2.98 7.70
CA GLU A 92 11.11 -3.87 6.60
C GLU A 92 9.72 -4.42 6.87
N HIS A 93 8.76 -4.06 6.02
CA HIS A 93 7.40 -4.56 6.09
C HIS A 93 7.35 -6.06 5.75
N LYS A 94 6.36 -6.79 6.25
CA LYS A 94 6.12 -8.20 5.90
C LYS A 94 6.03 -8.44 4.40
N LEU A 95 5.54 -7.46 3.64
CA LEU A 95 5.47 -7.48 2.18
C LEU A 95 6.83 -7.29 1.47
N GLY A 96 7.93 -7.06 2.21
CA GLY A 96 9.29 -7.07 1.66
C GLY A 96 9.88 -5.72 1.27
N PHE A 97 9.18 -4.61 1.46
CA PHE A 97 9.70 -3.27 1.19
C PHE A 97 10.04 -2.52 2.49
N ILE A 98 10.89 -1.51 2.38
CA ILE A 98 11.28 -0.65 3.51
C ILE A 98 10.34 0.54 3.58
N HIS A 99 9.71 0.74 4.74
CA HIS A 99 8.78 1.84 4.93
C HIS A 99 8.86 2.47 6.33
N ALA A 100 8.49 3.73 6.44
CA ALA A 100 8.28 4.38 7.73
C ALA A 100 7.00 3.87 8.38
N ASN A 101 7.08 3.50 9.67
CA ASN A 101 5.96 3.04 10.48
C ASN A 101 5.14 1.90 9.81
N ALA A 102 5.78 1.03 9.02
CA ALA A 102 5.15 -0.07 8.28
C ALA A 102 4.00 0.38 7.34
N GLY A 103 4.03 1.60 6.82
CA GLY A 103 2.94 2.12 5.99
C GLY A 103 1.60 2.33 6.72
N ILE A 104 1.58 2.17 8.06
CA ILE A 104 0.36 2.34 8.85
C ILE A 104 -0.13 3.78 8.76
N ASP A 105 -1.39 3.95 8.41
CA ASP A 105 -2.02 5.24 8.25
C ASP A 105 -2.88 5.62 9.47
N ARG A 106 -2.78 6.88 9.86
CA ARG A 106 -3.62 7.51 10.89
C ARG A 106 -4.40 8.69 10.34
N SER A 107 -4.27 8.99 9.05
CA SER A 107 -4.97 10.09 8.40
C SER A 107 -6.28 9.62 7.76
N ASN A 108 -7.27 10.53 7.72
CA ASN A 108 -8.61 10.24 7.17
C ASN A 108 -9.31 9.02 7.82
N ILE A 109 -9.03 8.79 9.09
CA ILE A 109 -9.72 7.88 10.00
C ILE A 109 -10.33 8.74 11.10
N ASP A 110 -11.33 8.23 11.78
CA ASP A 110 -11.88 8.91 12.95
C ASP A 110 -10.79 9.03 14.03
N GLN A 111 -10.28 10.26 14.20
CA GLN A 111 -9.20 10.55 15.16
C GLN A 111 -9.67 10.48 16.62
N THR A 112 -10.98 10.38 16.87
CA THR A 112 -11.52 10.17 18.21
C THR A 112 -11.44 8.70 18.64
N SER A 113 -11.21 7.81 17.69
CA SER A 113 -11.00 6.37 17.92
C SER A 113 -9.50 6.03 18.01
N ASN A 114 -9.19 4.95 18.74
CA ASN A 114 -7.83 4.38 18.77
C ASN A 114 -7.51 3.54 17.52
N GLN A 115 -8.25 3.75 16.43
CA GLN A 115 -8.08 2.99 15.21
C GLN A 115 -6.93 3.50 14.36
N ILE A 116 -6.26 2.56 13.76
CA ILE A 116 -5.26 2.76 12.70
C ILE A 116 -5.65 1.93 11.48
N LEU A 117 -5.12 2.27 10.32
CA LEU A 117 -5.35 1.52 9.09
C LEU A 117 -4.05 0.86 8.62
N LEU A 118 -4.07 -0.45 8.54
CA LEU A 118 -2.96 -1.27 8.03
C LEU A 118 -3.02 -1.34 6.50
N LEU A 119 -1.92 -1.74 5.88
CA LEU A 119 -1.89 -2.03 4.45
C LEU A 119 -2.76 -3.27 4.12
N PRO A 120 -3.20 -3.44 2.86
CA PRO A 120 -3.82 -4.69 2.43
C PRO A 120 -2.93 -5.89 2.76
N GLU A 121 -3.52 -7.00 3.15
CA GLU A 121 -2.76 -8.19 3.55
C GLU A 121 -1.98 -8.80 2.38
N ASN A 122 -2.63 -8.85 1.22
CA ASN A 122 -2.03 -9.28 -0.03
C ASN A 122 -2.41 -8.33 -1.17
N PRO A 123 -1.67 -7.23 -1.35
CA PRO A 123 -2.03 -6.20 -2.33
C PRO A 123 -2.00 -6.69 -3.78
N ASP A 124 -1.19 -7.70 -4.13
CA ASP A 124 -1.23 -8.29 -5.48
C ASP A 124 -2.51 -9.07 -5.73
N LEU A 125 -2.99 -9.82 -4.73
CA LEU A 125 -4.27 -10.52 -4.82
C LEU A 125 -5.44 -9.54 -4.90
N SER A 126 -5.41 -8.48 -4.11
CA SER A 126 -6.41 -7.39 -4.17
C SER A 126 -6.40 -6.72 -5.55
N ALA A 127 -5.21 -6.39 -6.08
CA ALA A 127 -5.07 -5.83 -7.41
C ALA A 127 -5.63 -6.77 -8.49
N LYS A 128 -5.35 -8.06 -8.39
CA LYS A 128 -5.85 -9.07 -9.32
C LYS A 128 -7.37 -9.15 -9.30
N SER A 129 -7.97 -9.27 -8.12
CA SER A 129 -9.43 -9.38 -7.96
C SER A 129 -10.16 -8.15 -8.52
N LEU A 130 -9.68 -6.94 -8.17
CA LEU A 130 -10.24 -5.69 -8.67
C LEU A 130 -10.10 -5.58 -10.20
N ARG A 131 -8.92 -5.87 -10.73
CA ARG A 131 -8.66 -5.85 -12.16
C ARG A 131 -9.58 -6.80 -12.93
N GLU A 132 -9.71 -8.04 -12.46
CA GLU A 132 -10.55 -9.06 -13.15
C GLU A 132 -12.01 -8.63 -13.21
N SER A 133 -12.55 -8.07 -12.13
CA SER A 133 -13.92 -7.57 -12.09
C SER A 133 -14.13 -6.39 -13.05
N ILE A 134 -13.24 -5.40 -13.01
CA ILE A 134 -13.33 -4.19 -13.86
C ILE A 134 -13.11 -4.54 -15.33
N ALA A 135 -12.08 -5.34 -15.64
CA ALA A 135 -11.75 -5.78 -16.99
C ALA A 135 -12.90 -6.57 -17.63
N LYS A 136 -13.55 -7.43 -16.84
CA LYS A 136 -14.74 -8.19 -17.29
C LYS A 136 -15.90 -7.28 -17.63
N TYR A 137 -16.17 -6.26 -16.80
CA TYR A 137 -17.30 -5.33 -17.04
C TYR A 137 -17.11 -4.54 -18.33
N PHE A 138 -15.92 -3.96 -18.54
CA PHE A 138 -15.63 -3.15 -19.72
C PHE A 138 -15.20 -3.98 -20.94
N ASN A 139 -15.00 -5.28 -20.79
CA ASN A 139 -14.45 -6.16 -21.82
C ASN A 139 -13.13 -5.63 -22.39
N LYS A 140 -12.20 -5.24 -21.51
CA LYS A 140 -10.90 -4.64 -21.83
C LYS A 140 -9.75 -5.32 -21.08
N ASN A 141 -8.60 -5.40 -21.73
CA ASN A 141 -7.38 -5.90 -21.13
C ASN A 141 -6.59 -4.75 -20.50
N ILE A 142 -6.76 -4.56 -19.19
CA ILE A 142 -6.16 -3.45 -18.43
C ILE A 142 -5.14 -3.95 -17.41
N GLY A 143 -4.25 -3.05 -16.98
CA GLY A 143 -3.41 -3.21 -15.80
C GLY A 143 -4.03 -2.54 -14.57
N LEU A 144 -3.63 -2.99 -13.37
CA LEU A 144 -4.00 -2.34 -12.13
C LEU A 144 -2.82 -2.26 -11.16
N ILE A 145 -2.65 -1.10 -10.53
CA ILE A 145 -1.64 -0.85 -9.50
C ILE A 145 -2.34 -0.39 -8.22
N ILE A 146 -1.95 -0.98 -7.09
CA ILE A 146 -2.22 -0.44 -5.76
C ILE A 146 -0.99 0.32 -5.31
N SER A 147 -1.14 1.62 -5.06
CA SER A 147 -0.02 2.51 -4.73
C SER A 147 -0.12 3.06 -3.31
N ASP A 148 1.03 3.23 -2.69
CA ASP A 148 1.20 4.00 -1.47
C ASP A 148 2.16 5.16 -1.69
N THR A 149 2.29 6.05 -0.71
CA THR A 149 3.23 7.17 -0.74
C THR A 149 4.21 7.06 0.40
N MET A 150 5.47 7.32 0.12
CA MET A 150 6.53 7.29 1.12
C MET A 150 7.47 8.49 1.00
N GLY A 151 8.05 8.88 2.14
CA GLY A 151 9.21 9.76 2.14
C GLY A 151 10.43 9.01 1.60
N ARG A 152 11.41 9.74 1.11
CA ARG A 152 12.68 9.16 0.63
C ARG A 152 13.87 9.86 1.26
N PRO A 153 14.99 9.16 1.48
CA PRO A 153 16.19 9.75 2.05
C PRO A 153 16.81 10.79 1.09
N PHE A 154 17.49 11.76 1.66
CA PHE A 154 18.31 12.78 0.96
C PHE A 154 17.56 13.66 -0.05
N ARG A 155 16.25 13.71 0.00
CA ARG A 155 15.44 14.49 -0.92
C ARG A 155 14.11 14.93 -0.27
N ASN A 156 13.70 16.17 -0.50
CA ASN A 156 12.40 16.68 -0.05
C ASN A 156 11.25 16.07 -0.85
N GLY A 157 10.10 15.96 -0.20
CA GLY A 157 8.87 15.45 -0.80
C GLY A 157 8.66 13.95 -0.63
N ILE A 158 7.59 13.48 -1.22
CA ILE A 158 7.15 12.09 -1.21
C ILE A 158 7.22 11.49 -2.62
N VAL A 159 7.21 10.18 -2.71
CA VAL A 159 7.06 9.42 -3.95
C VAL A 159 5.91 8.45 -3.82
N GLY A 160 5.16 8.25 -4.90
CA GLY A 160 4.26 7.11 -5.03
C GLY A 160 5.06 5.88 -5.43
N PHE A 161 4.71 4.73 -4.87
CA PHE A 161 5.28 3.45 -5.28
C PHE A 161 4.20 2.37 -5.25
N ALA A 162 4.33 1.39 -6.14
CA ALA A 162 3.43 0.25 -6.18
C ALA A 162 3.72 -0.70 -5.01
N ILE A 163 2.65 -1.09 -4.29
CA ILE A 163 2.72 -2.13 -3.27
C ILE A 163 2.06 -3.43 -3.75
N GLY A 164 1.23 -3.34 -4.79
CA GLY A 164 0.61 -4.47 -5.47
C GLY A 164 0.26 -4.13 -6.91
N SER A 165 0.26 -5.13 -7.78
CA SER A 165 -0.02 -4.97 -9.20
C SER A 165 -0.68 -6.20 -9.80
N SER A 166 -1.36 -6.02 -10.93
CA SER A 166 -1.92 -7.10 -11.72
C SER A 166 -1.89 -6.76 -13.20
N ASN A 167 -1.46 -7.73 -14.01
CA ASN A 167 -1.31 -7.60 -15.47
C ASN A 167 -0.33 -6.49 -15.88
N ILE A 168 0.74 -6.33 -15.10
CA ILE A 168 1.84 -5.39 -15.36
C ILE A 168 3.14 -6.13 -15.06
N GLU A 169 4.07 -6.08 -15.99
CA GLU A 169 5.43 -6.61 -15.80
C GLU A 169 6.22 -5.62 -14.94
N CYS A 170 6.31 -5.88 -13.62
CA CYS A 170 6.93 -4.96 -12.66
C CYS A 170 8.46 -5.01 -12.67
N VAL A 171 9.06 -6.11 -13.15
CA VAL A 171 10.51 -6.31 -13.23
C VAL A 171 10.85 -6.90 -14.59
N VAL A 172 11.60 -6.15 -15.37
CA VAL A 172 12.08 -6.60 -16.67
C VAL A 172 13.56 -6.97 -16.56
N ASP A 173 13.89 -8.22 -16.84
CA ASP A 173 15.30 -8.66 -16.88
C ASP A 173 15.91 -8.36 -18.25
N GLU A 174 16.78 -7.38 -18.29
CA GLU A 174 17.48 -6.96 -19.51
C GLU A 174 18.81 -7.72 -19.73
N ARG A 175 19.22 -8.56 -18.80
CA ARG A 175 20.45 -9.33 -18.92
C ARG A 175 20.39 -10.25 -20.16
N GLY A 176 21.48 -10.26 -20.91
CA GLY A 176 21.56 -11.00 -22.17
C GLY A 176 21.03 -10.27 -23.40
N LYS A 177 20.30 -9.14 -23.24
CA LYS A 177 19.92 -8.26 -24.35
C LYS A 177 21.12 -7.41 -24.79
N LYS A 178 21.04 -6.85 -25.98
CA LYS A 178 22.07 -5.95 -26.52
C LYS A 178 21.73 -4.50 -26.23
N ASP A 179 22.74 -3.71 -25.83
CA ASP A 179 22.63 -2.26 -25.79
C ASP A 179 22.63 -1.65 -27.21
N LEU A 180 22.59 -0.31 -27.32
CA LEU A 180 22.59 0.41 -28.60
C LEU A 180 23.86 0.17 -29.44
N TYR A 181 24.95 -0.26 -28.82
CA TYR A 181 26.24 -0.54 -29.46
C TYR A 181 26.48 -2.04 -29.71
N GLY A 182 25.51 -2.89 -29.35
CA GLY A 182 25.59 -4.33 -29.51
C GLY A 182 26.28 -5.07 -28.36
N ASN A 183 26.62 -4.40 -27.26
CA ASN A 183 27.19 -5.05 -26.09
C ASN A 183 26.10 -5.77 -25.28
N ILE A 184 26.44 -6.95 -24.76
CA ILE A 184 25.50 -7.74 -23.95
C ILE A 184 25.40 -7.15 -22.55
N LEU A 185 24.19 -6.83 -22.11
CA LEU A 185 23.88 -6.40 -20.76
C LEU A 185 24.11 -7.57 -19.78
N LYS A 186 24.71 -7.28 -18.61
CA LYS A 186 25.07 -8.27 -17.60
C LYS A 186 24.22 -8.15 -16.35
#